data_4806ecd2984de6de75b8e57604c5070d
#
_entry.id   4806ecd2984de6de75b8e57604c5070d
#
_cell.length_a   1.000
_cell.length_b   1.000
_cell.length_c   1.000
_cell.angle_alpha   90.00
_cell.angle_beta   90.00
_cell.angle_gamma   90.00
#
_symmetry.space_group_name_H-M   'P 1'
#
loop_
_entity.id
_entity.type
_entity.pdbx_description
1 polymer ?
#
loop_
_entity_poly.entity_id
_entity_poly.type
_entity_poly.pdbx_seq_one_letter_code
_entity_poly.pdbx_strand_id
1 'polypeptide(L)'
;MNCIEGLNQLNANSVDLCITSPPYDDMRTYNDSSKWDFNVFKDVAQALTRVLKDGGVIMWNVGDATIDGSESGSSFRQALYFKDECGLRLHDTMIYEKTGIAFASGSKSVRYLSLIHI
;
A
#
# COMPACT_ATOMS: atom_id res chain seq x y z
N MET A 1 -6.31 -15.62 10.54
CA MET A 1 -6.07 -14.28 11.13
C MET A 1 -5.85 -13.31 10.00
N ASN A 2 -6.57 -12.21 9.96
CA ASN A 2 -6.28 -11.16 8.99
C ASN A 2 -5.17 -10.25 9.50
N CYS A 3 -4.66 -9.39 8.64
CA CYS A 3 -3.49 -8.56 9.00
C CYS A 3 -3.82 -7.55 10.11
N ILE A 4 -5.04 -7.06 10.18
CA ILE A 4 -5.44 -6.11 11.22
C ILE A 4 -5.42 -6.80 12.59
N GLU A 5 -5.96 -8.00 12.68
CA GLU A 5 -5.90 -8.79 13.91
C GLU A 5 -4.45 -9.06 14.32
N GLY A 6 -3.61 -9.42 13.36
CA GLY A 6 -2.19 -9.64 13.63
C GLY A 6 -1.49 -8.39 14.11
N LEU A 7 -1.73 -7.28 13.47
CA LEU A 7 -1.12 -6.01 13.86
C LEU A 7 -1.57 -5.56 15.24
N ASN A 8 -2.83 -5.82 15.58
CA ASN A 8 -3.36 -5.44 16.90
C ASN A 8 -2.72 -6.22 18.04
N GLN A 9 -2.09 -7.37 17.76
CA GLN A 9 -1.37 -8.14 18.75
C GLN A 9 0.03 -7.63 19.02
N LEU A 10 0.54 -6.75 18.16
CA LEU A 10 1.86 -6.16 18.34
C LEU A 10 1.77 -4.92 19.20
N ASN A 11 2.84 -4.67 19.95
CA ASN A 11 2.93 -3.46 20.74
C ASN A 11 3.06 -2.23 19.83
N ALA A 12 2.57 -1.12 20.29
CA ALA A 12 2.81 0.15 19.61
C ALA A 12 4.32 0.42 19.56
N ASN A 13 4.76 1.05 18.48
CA ASN A 13 6.16 1.45 18.31
C ASN A 13 7.14 0.28 18.45
N SER A 14 6.82 -0.85 17.84
CA SER A 14 7.64 -2.07 17.95
C SER A 14 8.27 -2.51 16.62
N VAL A 15 7.86 -1.93 15.49
CA VAL A 15 8.28 -2.37 14.17
C VAL A 15 9.18 -1.30 13.54
N ASP A 16 10.32 -1.73 13.03
CA ASP A 16 11.28 -0.84 12.37
C ASP A 16 11.01 -0.70 10.87
N LEU A 17 10.54 -1.78 10.24
CA LEU A 17 10.38 -1.82 8.79
C LEU A 17 9.21 -2.71 8.42
N CYS A 18 8.36 -2.22 7.54
CA CYS A 18 7.31 -3.00 6.91
C CYS A 18 7.50 -2.93 5.40
N ILE A 19 7.60 -4.06 4.74
CA ILE A 19 7.64 -4.14 3.29
C ILE A 19 6.47 -5.00 2.85
N THR A 20 5.55 -4.43 2.11
CA THR A 20 4.35 -5.16 1.73
C THR A 20 3.71 -4.62 0.46
N SER A 21 2.85 -5.44 -0.11
CA SER A 21 2.01 -5.09 -1.26
C SER A 21 0.57 -5.35 -0.89
N PRO A 22 -0.30 -4.34 -0.93
CA PRO A 22 -1.72 -4.60 -0.77
C PRO A 22 -2.28 -5.27 -2.02
N PRO A 23 -3.51 -5.78 -1.98
CA PRO A 23 -4.17 -6.21 -3.21
C PRO A 23 -4.22 -5.05 -4.21
N TYR A 24 -3.93 -5.37 -5.46
CA TYR A 24 -4.00 -4.38 -6.55
C TYR A 24 -5.43 -4.28 -7.07
N ASP A 25 -5.78 -3.09 -7.51
CA ASP A 25 -7.10 -2.87 -8.09
C ASP A 25 -7.31 -3.77 -9.30
N ASP A 26 -8.42 -4.54 -9.28
CA ASP A 26 -8.88 -5.37 -10.40
C ASP A 26 -7.84 -6.27 -11.04
N MET A 27 -6.69 -6.43 -10.42
CA MET A 27 -5.63 -7.27 -10.98
C MET A 27 -5.80 -8.74 -10.62
N ARG A 28 -6.55 -9.03 -9.60
CA ARG A 28 -6.81 -10.40 -9.16
C ARG A 28 -8.18 -10.49 -8.53
N THR A 29 -8.85 -11.60 -8.80
CA THR A 29 -10.00 -11.98 -8.02
C THR A 29 -9.47 -12.77 -6.83
N TYR A 30 -9.58 -12.20 -5.67
CA TYR A 30 -9.25 -12.93 -4.45
C TYR A 30 -10.45 -13.77 -4.06
N ASN A 31 -10.24 -15.06 -3.93
CA ASN A 31 -11.27 -15.96 -3.41
C ASN A 31 -11.58 -15.53 -2.00
N ASP A 32 -12.84 -15.41 -1.71
CA ASP A 32 -13.37 -15.02 -0.42
C ASP A 32 -13.63 -13.55 -0.27
N SER A 33 -14.47 -13.41 0.44
CA SER A 33 -15.15 -12.31 1.06
C SER A 33 -14.29 -11.16 1.57
N SER A 34 -13.01 -11.24 1.59
CA SER A 34 -12.22 -10.09 2.02
C SER A 34 -12.08 -9.12 0.88
N LYS A 35 -13.04 -8.24 0.80
CA LYS A 35 -12.96 -7.13 -0.15
C LYS A 35 -11.90 -6.18 0.31
N TRP A 36 -10.97 -5.90 -0.58
CA TRP A 36 -10.04 -4.82 -0.39
C TRP A 36 -10.67 -3.56 -0.99
N ASP A 37 -10.97 -2.60 -0.14
CA ASP A 37 -11.44 -1.29 -0.57
C ASP A 37 -10.70 -0.22 0.22
N PHE A 38 -11.04 1.04 -0.05
CA PHE A 38 -10.33 2.14 0.61
C PHE A 38 -10.57 2.16 2.12
N ASN A 39 -11.74 1.73 2.58
CA ASN A 39 -12.02 1.68 4.02
C ASN A 39 -11.17 0.62 4.72
N VAL A 40 -11.01 -0.55 4.10
CA VAL A 40 -10.12 -1.59 4.61
C VAL A 40 -8.67 -1.08 4.61
N PHE A 41 -8.26 -0.42 3.53
CA PHE A 41 -6.94 0.19 3.46
C PHE A 41 -6.71 1.15 4.64
N LYS A 42 -7.68 2.01 4.94
CA LYS A 42 -7.54 2.98 6.04
C LYS A 42 -7.27 2.28 7.37
N ASP A 43 -7.99 1.20 7.63
CA ASP A 43 -7.81 0.44 8.86
C ASP A 43 -6.43 -0.19 8.94
N VAL A 44 -5.94 -0.74 7.84
CA VAL A 44 -4.60 -1.30 7.75
C VAL A 44 -3.54 -0.22 7.94
N ALA A 45 -3.72 0.92 7.29
CA ALA A 45 -2.78 2.04 7.39
C ALA A 45 -2.66 2.57 8.82
N GLN A 46 -3.79 2.70 9.51
CA GLN A 46 -3.79 3.12 10.91
C GLN A 46 -3.09 2.09 11.80
N ALA A 47 -3.37 0.81 11.60
CA ALA A 47 -2.74 -0.25 12.38
C ALA A 47 -1.23 -0.30 12.15
N LEU A 48 -0.78 -0.17 10.90
CA LEU A 48 0.64 -0.11 10.59
C LEU A 48 1.32 1.09 11.23
N THR A 49 0.68 2.25 11.16
CA THR A 49 1.23 3.47 11.76
C THR A 49 1.41 3.32 13.27
N ARG A 50 0.45 2.68 13.93
CA ARG A 50 0.52 2.47 15.37
C ARG A 50 1.73 1.64 15.79
N VAL A 51 1.99 0.55 15.05
CA VAL A 51 3.08 -0.38 15.41
C VAL A 51 4.45 0.10 14.95
N LEU A 52 4.51 1.05 14.03
CA LEU A 52 5.76 1.53 13.47
C LEU A 52 6.47 2.44 14.46
N LYS A 53 7.75 2.20 14.69
CA LYS A 53 8.58 3.07 15.53
C LYS A 53 8.81 4.42 14.89
N ASP A 54 9.15 5.42 15.70
CA ASP A 54 9.66 6.67 15.17
C ASP A 54 10.92 6.40 14.36
N GLY A 55 10.97 6.96 13.16
CA GLY A 55 12.04 6.66 12.21
C GLY A 55 11.84 5.36 11.44
N GLY A 56 10.83 4.58 11.79
CA GLY A 56 10.49 3.36 11.06
C GLY A 56 9.97 3.66 9.66
N VAL A 57 10.07 2.69 8.78
CA VAL A 57 9.77 2.87 7.36
C VAL A 57 8.74 1.84 6.90
N ILE A 58 7.80 2.31 6.10
CA ILE A 58 6.89 1.44 5.34
C ILE A 58 7.28 1.54 3.87
N MET A 59 7.58 0.39 3.27
CA MET A 59 7.73 0.25 1.82
C MET A 59 6.44 -0.35 1.27
N TRP A 60 5.69 0.46 0.56
CA TRP A 60 4.35 0.10 0.10
C TRP A 60 4.35 -0.05 -1.40
N ASN A 61 4.16 -1.27 -1.87
CA ASN A 61 4.18 -1.58 -3.31
C ASN A 61 2.74 -1.72 -3.80
N VAL A 62 2.32 -0.82 -4.67
CA VAL A 62 0.92 -0.74 -5.08
C VAL A 62 0.80 -0.54 -6.59
N GLY A 63 -0.20 -1.17 -7.19
CA GLY A 63 -0.52 -1.01 -8.60
C GLY A 63 -1.92 -0.50 -8.80
N ASP A 64 -2.08 0.45 -9.71
CA ASP A 64 -3.38 0.94 -10.11
C ASP A 64 -3.91 0.14 -11.29
N ALA A 65 -5.23 0.07 -11.42
CA ALA A 65 -5.89 -0.43 -12.60
C ALA A 65 -6.11 0.70 -13.59
N THR A 66 -6.09 0.36 -14.87
CA THR A 66 -6.51 1.30 -15.92
C THR A 66 -7.87 0.87 -16.42
N ILE A 67 -8.84 1.75 -16.29
CA ILE A 67 -10.24 1.49 -16.69
C ILE A 67 -10.66 2.60 -17.62
N ASP A 68 -11.07 2.23 -18.83
CA ASP A 68 -11.50 3.17 -19.86
C ASP A 68 -10.46 4.30 -20.09
N GLY A 69 -9.20 3.90 -20.13
CA GLY A 69 -8.12 4.84 -20.40
C GLY A 69 -7.70 5.71 -19.20
N SER A 70 -8.25 5.43 -18.03
CA SER A 70 -7.94 6.20 -16.83
C SER A 70 -7.40 5.29 -15.74
N GLU A 71 -6.30 5.68 -15.11
CA GLU A 71 -5.80 4.98 -13.94
C GLU A 71 -6.76 5.19 -12.77
N SER A 72 -6.91 4.15 -11.95
CA SER A 72 -7.81 4.20 -10.79
C SER A 72 -7.37 5.25 -9.76
N GLY A 73 -6.09 5.53 -9.69
CA GLY A 73 -5.57 6.53 -8.77
C GLY A 73 -5.47 6.07 -7.32
N SER A 74 -5.68 4.79 -7.06
CA SER A 74 -5.63 4.25 -5.71
C SER A 74 -4.27 4.45 -5.05
N SER A 75 -3.18 4.31 -5.81
CA SER A 75 -1.84 4.52 -5.28
C SER A 75 -1.66 5.95 -4.75
N PHE A 76 -2.20 6.92 -5.47
CA PHE A 76 -2.13 8.32 -5.04
C PHE A 76 -2.97 8.57 -3.79
N ARG A 77 -4.18 8.03 -3.75
CA ARG A 77 -5.05 8.18 -2.58
C ARG A 77 -4.42 7.54 -1.34
N GLN A 78 -3.81 6.38 -1.52
CA GLN A 78 -3.15 5.68 -0.43
C GLN A 78 -1.94 6.47 0.07
N ALA A 79 -1.12 6.99 -0.84
CA ALA A 79 0.03 7.81 -0.48
C ALA A 79 -0.40 9.04 0.33
N LEU A 80 -1.43 9.74 -0.13
CA LEU A 80 -1.92 10.94 0.54
C LEU A 80 -2.56 10.61 1.89
N TYR A 81 -3.24 9.49 2.00
CA TYR A 81 -3.80 9.07 3.29
C TYR A 81 -2.70 8.82 4.32
N PHE A 82 -1.66 8.09 3.93
CA PHE A 82 -0.52 7.86 4.83
C PHE A 82 0.10 9.20 5.27
N LYS A 83 0.21 10.12 4.35
CA LYS A 83 0.86 11.40 4.63
C LYS A 83 -0.04 12.33 5.45
N ASP A 84 -1.28 12.53 5.00
CA ASP A 84 -2.13 13.58 5.54
C ASP A 84 -2.91 13.11 6.78
N GLU A 85 -3.33 11.84 6.81
CA GLU A 85 -4.15 11.33 7.89
C GLU A 85 -3.36 10.52 8.92
N CYS A 86 -2.36 9.77 8.48
CA CYS A 86 -1.53 8.99 9.40
C CYS A 86 -0.32 9.77 9.91
N GLY A 87 -0.01 10.89 9.30
CA GLY A 87 1.10 11.71 9.73
C GLY A 87 2.47 11.20 9.34
N LEU A 88 2.54 10.26 8.41
CA LEU A 88 3.82 9.76 7.90
C LEU A 88 4.38 10.72 6.87
N ARG A 89 5.69 10.71 6.70
CA ARG A 89 6.31 11.46 5.62
C ARG A 89 6.45 10.58 4.39
N LEU A 90 5.97 11.09 3.27
CA LEU A 90 6.21 10.44 1.99
C LEU A 90 7.63 10.76 1.56
N HIS A 91 8.53 9.82 1.80
CA HIS A 91 9.95 10.03 1.59
C HIS A 91 10.32 9.95 0.12
N ASP A 92 9.78 8.94 -0.56
CA ASP A 92 10.12 8.71 -1.96
C ASP A 92 9.01 7.93 -2.66
N THR A 93 8.92 8.13 -3.96
CA THR A 93 8.05 7.34 -4.83
C THR A 93 8.89 6.83 -6.01
N MET A 94 8.76 5.54 -6.28
CA MET A 94 9.52 4.89 -7.33
C MET A 94 8.56 4.14 -8.24
N ILE A 95 8.91 4.06 -9.50
CA ILE A 95 8.15 3.30 -10.47
C ILE A 95 8.99 2.07 -10.85
N TYR A 96 8.39 0.90 -10.69
CA TYR A 96 9.02 -0.34 -11.13
C TYR A 96 8.74 -0.52 -12.62
N GLU A 97 9.77 -0.42 -13.42
CA GLU A 97 9.68 -0.61 -14.87
C GLU A 97 10.13 -2.01 -15.22
N LYS A 98 9.22 -2.79 -15.78
CA LYS A 98 9.56 -4.13 -16.27
C LYS A 98 10.06 -4.04 -17.69
N THR A 99 11.13 -4.76 -17.99
CA THR A 99 11.62 -4.91 -19.36
C THR A 99 11.26 -6.30 -19.88
N GLY A 100 11.00 -6.41 -21.19
CA GLY A 100 10.70 -7.67 -21.84
C GLY A 100 9.29 -7.74 -22.40
N ILE A 101 8.92 -8.94 -22.86
CA ILE A 101 7.66 -9.16 -23.58
C ILE A 101 6.40 -9.11 -22.72
N ALA A 102 6.56 -8.92 -21.43
CA ALA A 102 5.42 -8.88 -20.53
C ALA A 102 4.55 -7.64 -20.69
N PHE A 103 4.93 -6.75 -21.58
CA PHE A 103 4.18 -5.51 -21.81
C PHE A 103 3.00 -5.66 -22.73
N ALA A 104 2.76 -6.83 -23.25
CA ALA A 104 1.88 -6.99 -24.40
C ALA A 104 0.43 -6.63 -24.14
N SER A 105 -0.01 -6.50 -22.92
CA SER A 105 -1.40 -6.14 -22.68
C SER A 105 -1.57 -5.56 -21.30
N GLY A 106 -1.97 -4.31 -21.27
CA GLY A 106 -2.40 -3.70 -20.03
C GLY A 106 -1.33 -3.64 -18.97
N SER A 107 -0.14 -3.23 -19.36
CA SER A 107 0.92 -3.03 -18.39
C SER A 107 0.43 -2.03 -17.35
N LYS A 108 0.39 -2.49 -16.12
CA LYS A 108 -0.04 -1.67 -15.01
C LYS A 108 1.19 -1.13 -14.33
N SER A 109 1.22 0.16 -14.13
CA SER A 109 2.33 0.76 -13.44
C SER A 109 2.28 0.38 -11.97
N VAL A 110 3.41 -0.09 -11.48
CA VAL A 110 3.56 -0.42 -10.07
C VAL A 110 4.42 0.65 -9.43
N ARG A 111 3.94 1.19 -8.34
CA ARG A 111 4.65 2.23 -7.60
C ARG A 111 5.11 1.70 -6.27
N TYR A 112 6.32 2.07 -5.91
CA TYR A 112 6.85 1.83 -4.57
C TYR A 112 6.82 3.15 -3.81
N LEU A 113 6.11 3.15 -2.71
CA LEU A 113 6.05 4.29 -1.82
C LEU A 113 6.91 4.02 -0.60
N SER A 114 7.78 4.96 -0.27
CA SER A 114 8.57 4.92 0.94
C SER A 114 8.01 5.94 1.92
N LEU A 115 7.56 5.48 3.05
CA LEU A 115 6.91 6.31 4.06
C LEU A 115 7.66 6.17 5.37
N ILE A 116 7.97 7.29 5.99
CA ILE A 116 8.75 7.32 7.23
C ILE A 116 7.90 7.90 8.35
N HIS A 117 7.89 7.22 9.45
CA HIS A 117 7.27 7.68 10.69
C HIS A 117 8.24 8.58 11.44
N ILE A 118 7.85 9.80 11.66
CA ILE A 118 8.68 10.75 12.42
C ILE A 118 7.92 11.25 13.63
#